data_dd514b57e503036e76c6949da0310636
#
_entry.id   dd514b57e503036e76c6949da0310636
#
_cell.length_a   1.000
_cell.length_b   1.000
_cell.length_c   1.000
_cell.angle_alpha   90.00
_cell.angle_beta   90.00
_cell.angle_gamma   90.00
#
_symmetry.space_group_name_H-M   'P 1'
#
loop_
_entity.id
_entity.type
_entity.pdbx_description
1 polymer ?
#
loop_
_entity_poly.entity_id
_entity_poly.type
_entity_poly.pdbx_seq_one_letter_code
_entity_poly.pdbx_strand_id
1 'polypeptide(L)'
;VTVTAILPVPMVFARRRDAVFAAVAGVSPLIRAVRALEAAADVVIAVAVPLADEVAEALVGQSFSRVRVVVSDSPGERVHCLAAGLAAVDTSHVVVHDLQWPTIGTGVVDRIAVALREEAVAVMPARPVTDSVKAVDSGGVLTATLDRSQLRTVQYPRGFTADVLAQLVHRHRSGPFDELEAALSAGIPVTLIEGDDEALRVELPRDAGYLAALIATRQDPPVR
;
A
#
# COMPACT_ATOMS: atom_id res chain seq x y z
N VAL A 1 16.60 6.54 -11.04
CA VAL A 1 16.18 7.16 -9.76
C VAL A 1 15.93 6.04 -8.78
N THR A 2 16.61 6.08 -7.64
CA THR A 2 16.37 5.16 -6.54
C THR A 2 15.11 5.61 -5.81
N VAL A 3 14.19 4.69 -5.56
CA VAL A 3 13.00 4.92 -4.72
C VAL A 3 13.16 4.16 -3.41
N THR A 4 12.60 4.67 -2.34
CA THR A 4 12.48 3.96 -1.07
C THR A 4 11.01 3.63 -0.81
N ALA A 5 10.71 2.39 -0.50
CA ALA A 5 9.38 1.96 -0.13
C ALA A 5 9.14 2.17 1.38
N ILE A 6 8.04 2.81 1.74
CA ILE A 6 7.59 2.95 3.12
C ILE A 6 6.39 2.01 3.32
N LEU A 7 6.52 1.09 4.26
CA LEU A 7 5.46 0.17 4.68
C LEU A 7 4.98 0.55 6.09
N PRO A 8 3.90 1.33 6.23
CA PRO A 8 3.36 1.66 7.53
C PRO A 8 2.64 0.44 8.15
N VAL A 9 2.92 0.21 9.44
CA VAL A 9 2.26 -0.80 10.28
C VAL A 9 1.62 -0.08 11.48
N PRO A 10 0.48 0.62 11.26
CA PRO A 10 -0.11 1.49 12.27
C PRO A 10 -0.81 0.74 13.39
N MET A 11 -1.13 1.48 14.47
CA MET A 11 -1.76 1.04 15.70
C MET A 11 -3.06 0.23 15.49
N VAL A 12 -3.80 0.47 14.43
CA VAL A 12 -5.03 -0.28 14.11
C VAL A 12 -4.78 -1.78 14.05
N PHE A 13 -3.59 -2.21 13.65
CA PHE A 13 -3.19 -3.61 13.60
C PHE A 13 -2.87 -4.22 14.98
N ALA A 14 -2.68 -3.43 16.03
CA ALA A 14 -2.49 -3.97 17.39
C ALA A 14 -3.69 -4.79 17.88
N ARG A 15 -4.88 -4.50 17.37
CA ARG A 15 -6.12 -5.26 17.64
C ARG A 15 -6.43 -6.31 16.55
N ARG A 16 -5.62 -6.38 15.50
CA ARG A 16 -5.81 -7.26 14.33
C ARG A 16 -4.46 -7.86 13.91
N ARG A 17 -3.71 -8.39 14.90
CA ARG A 17 -2.35 -8.92 14.68
C ARG A 17 -2.30 -9.99 13.60
N ASP A 18 -3.34 -10.83 13.51
CA ASP A 18 -3.46 -11.87 12.48
C ASP A 18 -3.41 -11.27 11.06
N ALA A 19 -3.90 -10.05 10.86
CA ALA A 19 -3.83 -9.37 9.57
C ALA A 19 -2.39 -8.98 9.13
N VAL A 20 -1.45 -9.02 10.07
CA VAL A 20 -0.02 -8.70 9.83
C VAL A 20 0.83 -9.96 9.85
N PHE A 21 0.62 -10.84 10.84
CA PHE A 21 1.56 -11.90 11.20
C PHE A 21 1.06 -13.31 10.90
N ALA A 22 -0.26 -13.56 10.79
CA ALA A 22 -0.76 -14.90 10.50
C ALA A 22 -0.38 -15.34 9.08
N ALA A 23 0.19 -16.54 8.97
CA ALA A 23 0.62 -17.05 7.68
C ALA A 23 -0.58 -17.40 6.78
N VAL A 24 -0.58 -16.91 5.56
CA VAL A 24 -1.50 -17.27 4.49
C VAL A 24 -0.67 -17.91 3.38
N ALA A 25 -0.97 -19.17 3.03
CA ALA A 25 -0.15 -19.97 2.15
C ALA A 25 1.34 -20.00 2.59
N GLY A 26 1.57 -20.22 3.89
CA GLY A 26 2.90 -20.38 4.48
C GLY A 26 3.71 -19.10 4.72
N VAL A 27 3.21 -17.91 4.33
CA VAL A 27 3.93 -16.64 4.48
C VAL A 27 3.00 -15.58 5.05
N SER A 28 3.45 -14.83 6.07
CA SER A 28 2.66 -13.72 6.62
C SER A 28 2.52 -12.57 5.63
N PRO A 29 1.44 -11.76 5.72
CA PRO A 29 1.24 -10.58 4.89
C PRO A 29 2.41 -9.60 4.98
N LEU A 30 2.97 -9.37 6.17
CA LEU A 30 4.13 -8.54 6.38
C LEU A 30 5.33 -9.03 5.54
N ILE A 31 5.72 -10.29 5.71
CA ILE A 31 6.88 -10.85 5.00
C ILE A 31 6.64 -10.89 3.49
N ARG A 32 5.42 -11.15 3.06
CA ARG A 32 5.06 -11.14 1.64
C ARG A 32 5.21 -9.75 1.03
N ALA A 33 4.68 -8.72 1.68
CA ALA A 33 4.81 -7.32 1.24
C ALA A 33 6.27 -6.87 1.21
N VAL A 34 7.05 -7.18 2.26
CA VAL A 34 8.48 -6.82 2.33
C VAL A 34 9.28 -7.46 1.21
N ARG A 35 9.09 -8.77 0.95
CA ARG A 35 9.77 -9.48 -0.16
C ARG A 35 9.48 -8.85 -1.51
N ALA A 36 8.22 -8.52 -1.76
CA ALA A 36 7.82 -7.92 -3.03
C ALA A 36 8.38 -6.51 -3.22
N LEU A 37 8.43 -5.70 -2.15
CA LEU A 37 8.98 -4.34 -2.19
C LEU A 37 10.51 -4.34 -2.30
N GLU A 38 11.21 -5.20 -1.54
CA GLU A 38 12.67 -5.28 -1.56
C GLU A 38 13.22 -5.70 -2.93
N ALA A 39 12.44 -6.42 -3.72
CA ALA A 39 12.84 -6.78 -5.08
C ALA A 39 13.10 -5.55 -5.98
N ALA A 40 12.46 -4.41 -5.70
CA ALA A 40 12.54 -3.21 -6.51
C ALA A 40 13.06 -1.96 -5.79
N ALA A 41 13.05 -1.91 -4.44
CA ALA A 41 13.39 -0.72 -3.66
C ALA A 41 14.01 -1.07 -2.31
N ASP A 42 14.68 -0.09 -1.68
CA ASP A 42 14.96 -0.14 -0.25
C ASP A 42 13.65 -0.01 0.53
N VAL A 43 13.50 -0.73 1.64
CA VAL A 43 12.24 -0.78 2.40
C VAL A 43 12.42 -0.22 3.80
N VAL A 44 11.59 0.73 4.18
CA VAL A 44 11.44 1.25 5.54
C VAL A 44 10.10 0.77 6.09
N ILE A 45 10.12 -0.13 7.06
CA ILE A 45 8.93 -0.54 7.81
C ILE A 45 8.75 0.45 8.95
N ALA A 46 7.70 1.25 8.89
CA ALA A 46 7.40 2.25 9.93
C ALA A 46 6.27 1.72 10.81
N VAL A 47 6.61 1.34 12.03
CA VAL A 47 5.74 0.56 12.92
C VAL A 47 5.31 1.33 14.17
N ALA A 48 4.05 1.17 14.57
CA ALA A 48 3.56 1.66 15.85
C ALA A 48 4.18 0.89 17.03
N VAL A 49 4.53 1.60 18.12
CA VAL A 49 5.22 1.04 19.30
C VAL A 49 4.74 -0.35 19.74
N PRO A 50 3.42 -0.64 19.88
CA PRO A 50 2.95 -1.94 20.38
C PRO A 50 3.17 -3.12 19.44
N LEU A 51 3.65 -2.88 18.22
CA LEU A 51 3.89 -3.90 17.19
C LEU A 51 5.38 -4.04 16.87
N ALA A 52 6.23 -3.18 17.45
CA ALA A 52 7.65 -3.09 17.06
C ALA A 52 8.40 -4.39 17.29
N ASP A 53 8.24 -5.00 18.46
CA ASP A 53 8.95 -6.24 18.83
C ASP A 53 8.51 -7.41 17.93
N GLU A 54 7.21 -7.54 17.64
CA GLU A 54 6.69 -8.60 16.78
C GLU A 54 7.13 -8.42 15.32
N VAL A 55 7.19 -7.16 14.83
CA VAL A 55 7.74 -6.88 13.50
C VAL A 55 9.22 -7.26 13.45
N ALA A 56 10.02 -6.89 14.45
CA ALA A 56 11.42 -7.24 14.53
C ALA A 56 11.61 -8.77 14.57
N GLU A 57 10.84 -9.49 15.40
CA GLU A 57 10.85 -10.94 15.50
C GLU A 57 10.47 -11.61 14.18
N ALA A 58 9.45 -11.13 13.49
CA ALA A 58 9.02 -11.68 12.20
C ALA A 58 10.09 -11.56 11.11
N LEU A 59 11.02 -10.61 11.23
CA LEU A 59 12.13 -10.41 10.30
C LEU A 59 13.36 -11.27 10.64
N VAL A 60 13.43 -11.83 11.85
CA VAL A 60 14.54 -12.71 12.26
C VAL A 60 14.56 -13.95 11.34
N GLY A 61 15.77 -14.28 10.86
CA GLY A 61 15.96 -15.42 9.96
C GLY A 61 15.52 -15.18 8.50
N GLN A 62 15.00 -14.00 8.19
CA GLN A 62 14.79 -13.59 6.80
C GLN A 62 16.08 -13.01 6.22
N SER A 63 16.39 -13.34 4.96
CA SER A 63 17.60 -12.84 4.28
C SER A 63 17.34 -11.48 3.62
N PHE A 64 16.82 -10.52 4.38
CA PHE A 64 16.62 -9.16 3.87
C PHE A 64 17.93 -8.35 4.01
N SER A 65 18.31 -7.64 2.95
CA SER A 65 19.51 -6.80 2.90
C SER A 65 19.22 -5.30 2.84
N ARG A 66 18.02 -4.94 2.42
CA ARG A 66 17.60 -3.56 2.16
C ARG A 66 16.36 -3.17 2.96
N VAL A 67 16.21 -3.73 4.17
CA VAL A 67 15.06 -3.49 5.05
C VAL A 67 15.50 -2.81 6.33
N ARG A 68 14.83 -1.71 6.69
CA ARG A 68 15.01 -1.01 7.97
C ARG A 68 13.67 -0.91 8.70
N VAL A 69 13.71 -1.02 10.02
CA VAL A 69 12.54 -0.82 10.87
C VAL A 69 12.71 0.48 11.65
N VAL A 70 11.67 1.32 11.62
CA VAL A 70 11.61 2.54 12.42
C VAL A 70 10.31 2.56 13.23
N VAL A 71 10.39 3.05 14.46
CA VAL A 71 9.23 3.13 15.34
C VAL A 71 8.63 4.53 15.24
N SER A 72 7.32 4.59 15.05
CA SER A 72 6.60 5.86 14.96
C SER A 72 6.31 6.44 16.34
N ASP A 73 6.13 7.76 16.40
CA ASP A 73 5.62 8.44 17.58
C ASP A 73 4.20 7.98 17.94
N SER A 74 3.84 8.17 19.22
CA SER A 74 2.48 7.95 19.70
C SER A 74 1.52 9.01 19.10
N PRO A 75 0.29 8.64 18.74
CA PRO A 75 -0.41 7.38 19.01
C PRO A 75 -0.17 6.26 17.99
N GLY A 76 0.73 6.42 17.01
CA GLY A 76 1.06 5.38 16.06
C GLY A 76 0.00 5.14 14.98
N GLU A 77 -0.78 6.14 14.63
CA GLU A 77 -1.69 6.10 13.48
C GLU A 77 -0.89 6.08 12.17
N ARG A 78 -1.56 5.83 11.04
CA ARG A 78 -0.93 5.76 9.72
C ARG A 78 -0.07 6.99 9.42
N VAL A 79 -0.57 8.18 9.73
CA VAL A 79 0.15 9.45 9.51
C VAL A 79 1.47 9.53 10.31
N HIS A 80 1.48 9.02 11.54
CA HIS A 80 2.68 8.98 12.39
C HIS A 80 3.72 7.98 11.85
N CYS A 81 3.25 6.81 11.39
CA CYS A 81 4.12 5.84 10.72
C CYS A 81 4.73 6.43 9.43
N LEU A 82 3.93 7.14 8.62
CA LEU A 82 4.45 7.79 7.41
C LEU A 82 5.46 8.89 7.74
N ALA A 83 5.22 9.69 8.79
CA ALA A 83 6.18 10.71 9.24
C ALA A 83 7.50 10.08 9.67
N ALA A 84 7.47 9.01 10.48
CA ALA A 84 8.66 8.28 10.91
C ALA A 84 9.39 7.63 9.71
N GLY A 85 8.63 7.05 8.77
CA GLY A 85 9.18 6.49 7.54
C GLY A 85 9.90 7.54 6.71
N LEU A 86 9.28 8.69 6.47
CA LEU A 86 9.85 9.81 5.73
C LEU A 86 11.12 10.35 6.38
N ALA A 87 11.17 10.44 7.70
CA ALA A 87 12.37 10.87 8.43
C ALA A 87 13.57 9.92 8.26
N ALA A 88 13.32 8.68 7.85
CA ALA A 88 14.36 7.66 7.60
C ALA A 88 14.71 7.49 6.13
N VAL A 89 14.12 8.29 5.23
CA VAL A 89 14.35 8.20 3.77
C VAL A 89 15.33 9.26 3.32
N ASP A 90 16.33 8.84 2.53
CA ASP A 90 17.33 9.72 1.94
C ASP A 90 17.09 9.95 0.42
N THR A 91 16.05 9.33 -0.14
CA THR A 91 15.71 9.47 -1.58
C THR A 91 14.67 10.55 -1.80
N SER A 92 14.73 11.23 -2.95
CA SER A 92 13.74 12.24 -3.34
C SER A 92 12.37 11.66 -3.74
N HIS A 93 12.29 10.34 -3.92
CA HIS A 93 11.07 9.65 -4.33
C HIS A 93 10.78 8.48 -3.42
N VAL A 94 9.52 8.33 -3.06
CA VAL A 94 9.05 7.29 -2.16
C VAL A 94 7.86 6.55 -2.74
N VAL A 95 7.73 5.30 -2.33
CA VAL A 95 6.59 4.45 -2.64
C VAL A 95 5.94 4.04 -1.32
N VAL A 96 4.67 4.35 -1.13
CA VAL A 96 3.90 3.92 0.05
C VAL A 96 3.14 2.65 -0.28
N HIS A 97 3.22 1.65 0.59
CA HIS A 97 2.44 0.42 0.45
C HIS A 97 1.49 0.20 1.62
N ASP A 98 0.53 -0.71 1.44
CA ASP A 98 -0.46 -1.07 2.46
C ASP A 98 -0.58 -2.59 2.61
N LEU A 99 -0.55 -3.08 3.86
CA LEU A 99 -0.65 -4.52 4.17
C LEU A 99 -1.97 -5.16 3.74
N GLN A 100 -3.01 -4.36 3.51
CA GLN A 100 -4.26 -4.85 2.94
C GLN A 100 -4.15 -5.21 1.45
N TRP A 101 -2.99 -4.93 0.82
CA TRP A 101 -2.65 -5.31 -0.55
C TRP A 101 -1.46 -6.29 -0.55
N PRO A 102 -1.64 -7.53 -0.06
CA PRO A 102 -0.52 -8.45 0.15
C PRO A 102 0.11 -8.96 -1.14
N THR A 103 -0.54 -8.71 -2.28
CA THR A 103 -0.01 -9.07 -3.60
C THR A 103 0.35 -7.79 -4.34
N ILE A 104 1.64 -7.66 -4.67
CA ILE A 104 2.18 -6.56 -5.48
C ILE A 104 2.54 -7.14 -6.84
N GLY A 105 2.05 -6.49 -7.91
CA GLY A 105 2.36 -6.89 -9.27
C GLY A 105 3.82 -6.65 -9.63
N THR A 106 4.37 -7.55 -10.45
CA THR A 106 5.71 -7.39 -10.99
C THR A 106 5.82 -6.11 -11.79
N GLY A 107 6.88 -5.34 -11.56
CA GLY A 107 7.17 -4.12 -12.31
C GLY A 107 6.31 -2.90 -11.96
N VAL A 108 5.33 -3.00 -11.03
CA VAL A 108 4.52 -1.82 -10.67
C VAL A 108 5.36 -0.74 -9.98
N VAL A 109 6.29 -1.13 -9.12
CA VAL A 109 7.22 -0.19 -8.46
C VAL A 109 8.12 0.49 -9.50
N ASP A 110 8.58 -0.25 -10.51
CA ASP A 110 9.38 0.29 -11.60
C ASP A 110 8.58 1.29 -12.45
N ARG A 111 7.32 0.98 -12.79
CA ARG A 111 6.44 1.92 -13.49
C ARG A 111 6.20 3.20 -12.70
N ILE A 112 6.01 3.09 -11.38
CA ILE A 112 5.92 4.26 -10.50
C ILE A 112 7.22 5.08 -10.56
N ALA A 113 8.37 4.42 -10.43
CA ALA A 113 9.67 5.08 -10.47
C ALA A 113 9.94 5.75 -11.82
N VAL A 114 9.45 5.19 -12.93
CA VAL A 114 9.52 5.83 -14.26
C VAL A 114 8.68 7.10 -14.27
N ALA A 115 7.41 7.05 -13.86
CA ALA A 115 6.53 8.22 -13.87
C ALA A 115 7.04 9.35 -12.96
N LEU A 116 7.59 9.01 -11.78
CA LEU A 116 8.21 10.00 -10.89
C LEU A 116 9.47 10.64 -11.50
N ARG A 117 10.23 9.92 -12.33
CA ARG A 117 11.35 10.49 -13.11
C ARG A 117 10.88 11.45 -14.20
N GLU A 118 9.70 11.22 -14.75
CA GLU A 118 9.04 12.05 -15.75
C GLU A 118 8.24 13.22 -15.13
N GLU A 119 8.71 13.67 -13.97
CA GLU A 119 8.19 14.85 -13.23
C GLU A 119 6.80 14.68 -12.61
N ALA A 120 6.21 13.48 -12.57
CA ALA A 120 5.02 13.25 -11.78
C ALA A 120 5.34 13.39 -10.28
N VAL A 121 4.45 14.06 -9.52
CA VAL A 121 4.66 14.30 -8.08
C VAL A 121 3.85 13.35 -7.20
N ALA A 122 2.78 12.78 -7.74
CA ALA A 122 1.97 11.72 -7.13
C ALA A 122 1.54 10.74 -8.23
N VAL A 123 1.75 9.44 -8.02
CA VAL A 123 1.52 8.37 -9.00
C VAL A 123 0.71 7.26 -8.37
N MET A 124 -0.39 6.87 -9.01
CA MET A 124 -1.29 5.82 -8.53
C MET A 124 -1.50 4.76 -9.62
N PRO A 125 -1.23 3.48 -9.33
CA PRO A 125 -1.68 2.40 -10.19
C PRO A 125 -3.20 2.32 -10.18
N ALA A 126 -3.81 2.18 -11.34
CA ALA A 126 -5.25 2.12 -11.46
C ALA A 126 -5.71 1.15 -12.56
N ARG A 127 -6.91 0.61 -12.37
CA ARG A 127 -7.58 -0.28 -13.33
C ARG A 127 -8.92 0.31 -13.76
N PRO A 128 -9.35 0.09 -14.99
CA PRO A 128 -10.71 0.40 -15.40
C PRO A 128 -11.73 -0.37 -14.57
N VAL A 129 -12.84 0.25 -14.25
CA VAL A 129 -13.98 -0.44 -13.63
C VAL A 129 -14.68 -1.27 -14.69
N THR A 130 -14.71 -2.59 -14.52
CA THR A 130 -15.34 -3.55 -15.46
C THR A 130 -16.79 -3.85 -15.11
N ASP A 131 -17.17 -3.76 -13.84
CA ASP A 131 -18.52 -4.00 -13.36
C ASP A 131 -19.47 -2.84 -13.64
N SER A 132 -20.77 -3.14 -13.64
CA SER A 132 -21.82 -2.13 -13.74
C SER A 132 -21.99 -1.42 -12.39
N VAL A 133 -21.68 -0.13 -12.34
CA VAL A 133 -21.81 0.69 -11.13
C VAL A 133 -23.14 1.41 -11.10
N LYS A 134 -23.84 1.30 -9.97
CA LYS A 134 -25.18 1.88 -9.77
C LYS A 134 -25.15 2.87 -8.61
N ALA A 135 -25.82 4.01 -8.81
CA ALA A 135 -26.10 4.92 -7.71
C ALA A 135 -27.41 4.47 -7.02
N VAL A 136 -27.41 4.58 -5.69
CA VAL A 136 -28.56 4.29 -4.85
C VAL A 136 -28.81 5.47 -3.91
N ASP A 137 -30.06 5.71 -3.53
CA ASP A 137 -30.43 6.70 -2.52
C ASP A 137 -30.22 6.15 -1.09
N SER A 138 -30.52 6.98 -0.10
CA SER A 138 -30.42 6.60 1.33
C SER A 138 -31.39 5.49 1.74
N GLY A 139 -32.44 5.24 0.96
CA GLY A 139 -33.41 4.15 1.13
C GLY A 139 -33.01 2.84 0.46
N GLY A 140 -31.86 2.83 -0.23
CA GLY A 140 -31.37 1.64 -0.98
C GLY A 140 -32.04 1.47 -2.35
N VAL A 141 -32.79 2.46 -2.85
CA VAL A 141 -33.44 2.42 -4.17
C VAL A 141 -32.42 2.82 -5.25
N LEU A 142 -32.34 2.03 -6.32
CA LEU A 142 -31.47 2.31 -7.46
C LEU A 142 -31.95 3.56 -8.19
N THR A 143 -31.08 4.56 -8.34
CA THR A 143 -31.41 5.88 -8.92
C THR A 143 -30.78 6.10 -10.29
N ALA A 144 -29.57 5.54 -10.53
CA ALA A 144 -28.88 5.74 -11.82
C ALA A 144 -27.86 4.63 -12.10
N THR A 145 -27.47 4.54 -13.36
CA THR A 145 -26.26 3.81 -13.79
C THR A 145 -25.15 4.83 -14.04
N LEU A 146 -24.00 4.64 -13.40
CA LEU A 146 -22.84 5.51 -13.61
C LEU A 146 -22.08 5.09 -14.88
N ASP A 147 -21.57 6.07 -15.61
CA ASP A 147 -20.67 5.81 -16.72
C ASP A 147 -19.30 5.35 -16.19
N ARG A 148 -19.04 4.05 -16.27
CA ARG A 148 -17.81 3.45 -15.79
C ARG A 148 -16.58 3.80 -16.62
N SER A 149 -16.72 4.35 -17.82
CA SER A 149 -15.58 4.77 -18.64
C SER A 149 -14.73 5.84 -17.96
N GLN A 150 -15.34 6.63 -17.07
CA GLN A 150 -14.70 7.66 -16.25
C GLN A 150 -14.21 7.15 -14.89
N LEU A 151 -14.50 5.91 -14.52
CA LEU A 151 -14.19 5.36 -13.20
C LEU A 151 -12.93 4.49 -13.25
N ARG A 152 -12.16 4.56 -12.16
CA ARG A 152 -10.94 3.76 -11.96
C ARG A 152 -10.93 3.18 -10.56
N THR A 153 -10.46 1.94 -10.43
CA THR A 153 -10.09 1.36 -9.14
C THR A 153 -8.62 1.65 -8.91
N VAL A 154 -8.31 2.40 -7.86
CA VAL A 154 -6.93 2.76 -7.50
C VAL A 154 -6.35 1.69 -6.59
N GLN A 155 -5.07 1.37 -6.79
CA GLN A 155 -4.38 0.30 -6.11
C GLN A 155 -3.17 0.83 -5.30
N TYR A 156 -2.51 -0.07 -4.60
CA TYR A 156 -1.19 0.10 -4.00
C TYR A 156 -0.17 -0.75 -4.76
N PRO A 157 1.14 -0.38 -4.72
CA PRO A 157 1.74 0.75 -4.00
C PRO A 157 1.46 2.10 -4.67
N ARG A 158 1.64 3.22 -3.93
CA ARG A 158 1.45 4.60 -4.39
C ARG A 158 2.77 5.36 -4.38
N GLY A 159 3.08 6.09 -5.44
CA GLY A 159 4.32 6.85 -5.58
C GLY A 159 4.14 8.34 -5.27
N PHE A 160 5.18 8.94 -4.68
CA PHE A 160 5.23 10.39 -4.40
C PHE A 160 6.65 10.91 -4.48
N THR A 161 6.81 12.21 -4.76
CA THR A 161 8.03 12.88 -4.32
C THR A 161 8.02 12.96 -2.78
N ALA A 162 9.18 12.80 -2.14
CA ALA A 162 9.27 12.80 -0.68
C ALA A 162 8.72 14.09 -0.07
N ASP A 163 9.01 15.23 -0.71
CA ASP A 163 8.55 16.56 -0.27
C ASP A 163 7.02 16.68 -0.32
N VAL A 164 6.38 16.20 -1.39
CA VAL A 164 4.92 16.23 -1.51
C VAL A 164 4.28 15.36 -0.42
N LEU A 165 4.75 14.13 -0.24
CA LEU A 165 4.20 13.28 0.83
C LEU A 165 4.43 13.90 2.21
N ALA A 166 5.60 14.47 2.48
CA ALA A 166 5.90 15.15 3.74
C ALA A 166 4.95 16.35 3.99
N GLN A 167 4.64 17.13 2.96
CA GLN A 167 3.67 18.22 3.06
C GLN A 167 2.25 17.70 3.37
N LEU A 168 1.81 16.62 2.73
CA LEU A 168 0.49 16.02 2.98
C LEU A 168 0.39 15.50 4.42
N VAL A 169 1.41 14.78 4.89
CA VAL A 169 1.51 14.30 6.27
C VAL A 169 1.50 15.44 7.28
N HIS A 170 2.29 16.50 7.03
CA HIS A 170 2.39 17.67 7.93
C HIS A 170 1.07 18.46 8.01
N ARG A 171 0.32 18.56 6.91
CA ARG A 171 -0.96 19.29 6.87
C ARG A 171 -2.12 18.51 7.50
N HIS A 172 -1.98 17.20 7.67
CA HIS A 172 -3.02 16.39 8.30
C HIS A 172 -3.22 16.79 9.76
N ARG A 173 -4.46 17.03 10.16
CA ARG A 173 -4.78 17.54 11.51
C ARG A 173 -5.47 16.51 12.39
N SER A 174 -6.33 15.66 11.82
CA SER A 174 -7.10 14.68 12.59
C SER A 174 -7.83 13.70 11.67
N GLY A 175 -8.18 12.54 12.22
CA GLY A 175 -8.96 11.51 11.53
C GLY A 175 -8.12 10.53 10.71
N PRO A 176 -8.76 9.64 9.98
CA PRO A 176 -8.08 8.70 9.10
C PRO A 176 -7.28 9.42 8.01
N PHE A 177 -6.05 8.99 7.77
CA PHE A 177 -5.21 9.51 6.70
C PHE A 177 -5.20 8.55 5.51
N ASP A 178 -5.57 9.06 4.34
CA ASP A 178 -5.36 8.43 3.04
C ASP A 178 -4.58 9.38 2.13
N GLU A 179 -3.49 8.92 1.54
CA GLU A 179 -2.57 9.73 0.76
C GLU A 179 -3.22 10.29 -0.51
N LEU A 180 -4.14 9.53 -1.15
CA LEU A 180 -4.84 9.97 -2.36
C LEU A 180 -5.84 11.07 -2.03
N GLU A 181 -6.67 10.87 -1.01
CA GLU A 181 -7.64 11.88 -0.56
C GLU A 181 -6.95 13.18 -0.11
N ALA A 182 -5.81 13.04 0.57
CA ALA A 182 -5.00 14.19 0.98
C ALA A 182 -4.43 14.92 -0.25
N ALA A 183 -3.92 14.21 -1.26
CA ALA A 183 -3.40 14.80 -2.49
C ALA A 183 -4.50 15.53 -3.27
N LEU A 184 -5.65 14.90 -3.46
CA LEU A 184 -6.81 15.49 -4.16
C LEU A 184 -7.30 16.75 -3.43
N SER A 185 -7.45 16.69 -2.11
CA SER A 185 -7.87 17.83 -1.29
C SER A 185 -6.88 18.99 -1.31
N ALA A 186 -5.59 18.69 -1.49
CA ALA A 186 -4.54 19.69 -1.61
C ALA A 186 -4.35 20.24 -3.04
N GLY A 187 -5.12 19.73 -4.03
CA GLY A 187 -4.97 20.09 -5.44
C GLY A 187 -3.67 19.59 -6.08
N ILE A 188 -3.05 18.55 -5.50
CA ILE A 188 -1.86 17.93 -6.07
C ILE A 188 -2.26 17.11 -7.30
N PRO A 189 -1.62 17.31 -8.46
CA PRO A 189 -1.89 16.50 -9.63
C PRO A 189 -1.50 15.05 -9.41
N VAL A 190 -2.44 14.12 -9.67
CA VAL A 190 -2.24 12.68 -9.52
C VAL A 190 -2.16 12.04 -10.90
N THR A 191 -1.02 11.46 -11.21
CA THR A 191 -0.79 10.71 -12.45
C THR A 191 -1.24 9.27 -12.26
N LEU A 192 -2.10 8.76 -13.13
CA LEU A 192 -2.48 7.36 -13.15
C LEU A 192 -1.54 6.56 -14.07
N ILE A 193 -1.13 5.40 -13.59
CA ILE A 193 -0.40 4.41 -14.38
C ILE A 193 -1.21 3.11 -14.43
N GLU A 194 -0.83 2.21 -15.34
CA GLU A 194 -1.44 0.90 -15.42
C GLU A 194 -1.20 0.11 -14.13
N GLY A 195 -2.30 -0.34 -13.52
CA GLY A 195 -2.29 -1.20 -12.34
C GLY A 195 -2.11 -2.66 -12.70
N ASP A 196 -2.31 -3.53 -11.71
CA ASP A 196 -2.17 -4.97 -11.85
C ASP A 196 -3.53 -5.67 -11.62
N ASP A 197 -3.91 -6.57 -12.53
CA ASP A 197 -5.14 -7.36 -12.42
C ASP A 197 -5.17 -8.23 -11.17
N GLU A 198 -4.00 -8.62 -10.68
CA GLU A 198 -3.84 -9.52 -9.55
C GLU A 198 -3.61 -8.80 -8.21
N ALA A 199 -3.43 -7.47 -8.23
CA ALA A 199 -3.34 -6.69 -7.02
C ALA A 199 -4.74 -6.48 -6.43
N LEU A 200 -5.02 -7.18 -5.33
CA LEU A 200 -6.32 -7.16 -4.67
C LEU A 200 -6.21 -6.67 -3.24
N ARG A 201 -7.17 -5.85 -2.86
CA ARG A 201 -7.35 -5.48 -1.45
C ARG A 201 -8.05 -6.63 -0.73
N VAL A 202 -7.47 -7.06 0.39
CA VAL A 202 -8.02 -8.10 1.24
C VAL A 202 -8.19 -7.60 2.68
N GLU A 203 -9.19 -8.11 3.36
CA GLU A 203 -9.44 -7.84 4.77
C GLU A 203 -9.18 -9.11 5.59
N LEU A 204 -7.95 -9.24 6.10
CA LEU A 204 -7.55 -10.40 6.88
C LEU A 204 -8.02 -10.27 8.36
N PRO A 205 -8.39 -11.37 9.02
CA PRO A 205 -8.32 -12.76 8.53
C PRO A 205 -9.50 -13.22 7.64
N ARG A 206 -10.55 -12.40 7.47
CA ARG A 206 -11.78 -12.78 6.76
C ARG A 206 -11.51 -13.37 5.36
N ASP A 207 -10.63 -12.72 4.60
CA ASP A 207 -10.37 -13.07 3.20
C ASP A 207 -9.16 -14.03 3.04
N ALA A 208 -8.69 -14.67 4.14
CA ALA A 208 -7.49 -15.53 4.10
C ALA A 208 -7.62 -16.71 3.12
N GLY A 209 -8.77 -17.36 3.07
CA GLY A 209 -9.02 -18.45 2.13
C GLY A 209 -8.99 -18.00 0.68
N TYR A 210 -9.55 -16.85 0.38
CA TYR A 210 -9.51 -16.25 -0.95
C TYR A 210 -8.08 -15.88 -1.37
N LEU A 211 -7.33 -15.25 -0.48
CA LEU A 211 -5.92 -14.91 -0.72
C LEU A 211 -5.08 -16.17 -0.94
N ALA A 212 -5.29 -17.23 -0.15
CA ALA A 212 -4.58 -18.50 -0.31
C ALA A 212 -4.85 -19.15 -1.68
N ALA A 213 -6.10 -19.15 -2.13
CA ALA A 213 -6.46 -19.66 -3.45
C ALA A 213 -5.81 -18.85 -4.58
N LEU A 214 -5.80 -17.54 -4.47
CA LEU A 214 -5.15 -16.65 -5.44
C LEU A 214 -3.64 -16.93 -5.55
N ILE A 215 -2.96 -17.11 -4.40
CA ILE A 215 -1.53 -17.41 -4.36
C ILE A 215 -1.25 -18.79 -5.02
N ALA A 216 -2.08 -19.77 -4.76
CA ALA A 216 -1.92 -21.11 -5.35
C ALA A 216 -2.01 -21.07 -6.88
N THR A 217 -2.93 -20.31 -7.45
CA THR A 217 -3.06 -20.15 -8.91
C THR A 217 -1.86 -19.48 -9.58
N ARG A 218 -1.10 -18.66 -8.82
CA ARG A 218 0.13 -18.02 -9.31
C ARG A 218 1.33 -18.97 -9.35
N GLN A 219 1.35 -19.96 -8.45
CA GLN A 219 2.43 -20.95 -8.37
C GLN A 219 2.25 -22.08 -9.41
N ASP A 220 1.03 -22.30 -9.85
CA ASP A 220 0.66 -23.28 -10.88
C ASP A 220 -0.02 -22.56 -12.05
N PRO A 221 0.75 -21.99 -13.02
CA PRO A 221 0.16 -21.36 -14.19
C PRO A 221 -0.61 -22.44 -14.98
N PRO A 222 -1.79 -22.13 -15.54
CA PRO A 222 -2.58 -23.11 -16.26
C PRO A 222 -1.76 -23.72 -17.39
N VAL A 223 -1.71 -25.05 -17.42
CA VAL A 223 -1.16 -25.84 -18.53
C VAL A 223 -1.93 -25.40 -19.80
N ARG A 224 -1.23 -24.74 -20.72
CA ARG A 224 -1.79 -24.35 -22.04
C ARG A 224 -1.88 -25.55 -22.96
#